data_5c75a1c3e890cf80d3a1c68d16b60a39
#
_entry.id   5c75a1c3e890cf80d3a1c68d16b60a39
#
_cell.length_a   1.000
_cell.length_b   1.000
_cell.length_c   1.000
_cell.angle_alpha   90.00
_cell.angle_beta   90.00
_cell.angle_gamma   90.00
#
_symmetry.space_group_name_H-M   'P 1'
#
loop_
_entity.id
_entity.type
_entity.pdbx_description
1 polymer ?
#
loop_
_entity_poly.entity_id
_entity_poly.type
_entity_poly.pdbx_seq_one_letter_code
_entity_poly.pdbx_strand_id
1 'polypeptide(L)'
;MIKFYGYKKCGTCRKAEKALQNYLGGKGEQYTFIDVTETPPNANALKKIAAQADVELKKMFNTSGVQYRELNIKEKLPAMSDKDILDLLAGNGRLIKRPLVTDGVKTTIGYKEEDFKKAWGG
;
A
#
# COMPACT_ATOMS: atom_id res chain seq x y z
N MET A 1 9.38 0.96 -13.74
CA MET A 1 8.19 0.09 -13.81
C MET A 1 7.32 0.28 -12.58
N ILE A 2 6.02 0.30 -12.78
CA ILE A 2 5.06 0.46 -11.68
C ILE A 2 4.84 -0.88 -10.99
N LYS A 3 4.91 -0.87 -9.66
CA LYS A 3 4.56 -2.03 -8.82
C LYS A 3 3.24 -1.73 -8.13
N PHE A 4 2.30 -2.66 -8.24
CA PHE A 4 0.99 -2.58 -7.61
C PHE A 4 0.91 -3.67 -6.53
N TYR A 5 1.06 -3.28 -5.27
CA TYR A 5 0.91 -4.19 -4.14
C TYR A 5 -0.55 -4.19 -3.72
N GLY A 6 -1.23 -5.28 -3.98
CA GLY A 6 -2.66 -5.37 -3.70
C GLY A 6 -3.10 -6.77 -3.33
N TYR A 7 -4.41 -6.96 -3.30
CA TYR A 7 -5.01 -8.25 -2.99
C TYR A 7 -6.22 -8.44 -3.89
N LYS A 8 -6.27 -9.55 -4.62
CA LYS A 8 -7.32 -9.79 -5.62
C LYS A 8 -8.73 -9.85 -5.03
N LYS A 9 -8.86 -10.24 -3.77
CA LYS A 9 -10.15 -10.30 -3.08
C LYS A 9 -10.55 -8.99 -2.42
N CYS A 10 -9.75 -7.94 -2.53
CA CYS A 10 -10.03 -6.63 -1.95
C CYS A 10 -10.75 -5.75 -2.98
N GLY A 11 -11.97 -5.30 -2.67
CA GLY A 11 -12.75 -4.47 -3.57
C GLY A 11 -12.07 -3.14 -3.93
N THR A 12 -11.44 -2.50 -2.94
CA THR A 12 -10.68 -1.27 -3.16
C THR A 12 -9.51 -1.50 -4.11
N CYS A 13 -8.79 -2.62 -3.95
CA CYS A 13 -7.68 -2.96 -4.85
C CYS A 13 -8.14 -3.19 -6.28
N ARG A 14 -9.30 -3.85 -6.46
CA ARG A 14 -9.84 -4.08 -7.80
C ARG A 14 -10.20 -2.78 -8.48
N LYS A 15 -10.81 -1.84 -7.75
CA LYS A 15 -11.15 -0.52 -8.30
C LYS A 15 -9.90 0.25 -8.70
N ALA A 16 -8.89 0.25 -7.85
CA ALA A 16 -7.63 0.92 -8.11
C ALA A 16 -6.89 0.31 -9.29
N GLU A 17 -6.86 -1.02 -9.37
CA GLU A 17 -6.20 -1.72 -10.48
C GLU A 17 -6.88 -1.40 -11.81
N LYS A 18 -8.21 -1.42 -11.83
CA LYS A 18 -8.96 -1.08 -13.04
C LYS A 18 -8.70 0.37 -13.49
N ALA A 19 -8.67 1.29 -12.53
CA ALA A 19 -8.35 2.69 -12.83
C ALA A 19 -6.94 2.82 -13.42
N LEU A 20 -5.96 2.14 -12.82
CA LEU A 20 -4.59 2.17 -13.32
C LEU A 20 -4.50 1.59 -14.74
N GLN A 21 -5.16 0.47 -15.01
CA GLN A 21 -5.22 -0.11 -16.35
C GLN A 21 -5.77 0.88 -17.37
N ASN A 22 -6.83 1.60 -17.02
CA ASN A 22 -7.41 2.62 -17.89
C ASN A 22 -6.44 3.76 -18.15
N TYR A 23 -5.74 4.23 -17.12
CA TYR A 23 -4.77 5.32 -17.28
C TYR A 23 -3.57 4.92 -18.13
N LEU A 24 -3.13 3.67 -18.03
CA LEU A 24 -1.96 3.16 -18.77
C LEU A 24 -2.28 2.66 -20.17
N GLY A 25 -3.55 2.42 -20.47
CA GLY A 25 -4.00 1.70 -21.65
C GLY A 25 -3.55 2.26 -23.01
N GLY A 26 -3.24 3.53 -23.10
CA GLY A 26 -2.76 4.13 -24.34
C GLY A 26 -1.30 4.54 -24.33
N LYS A 27 -0.58 4.27 -23.24
CA LYS A 27 0.77 4.81 -23.03
C LYS A 27 1.88 3.77 -23.13
N GLY A 28 1.57 2.50 -23.37
CA GLY A 28 2.57 1.44 -23.43
C GLY A 28 3.23 1.10 -22.11
N GLU A 29 2.89 1.77 -21.03
CA GLU A 29 3.41 1.46 -19.71
C GLU A 29 2.72 0.23 -19.15
N GLN A 30 3.46 -0.53 -18.35
CA GLN A 30 2.97 -1.73 -17.72
C GLN A 30 3.20 -1.65 -16.21
N TYR A 31 2.47 -2.47 -15.48
CA TYR A 31 2.65 -2.59 -14.04
C TYR A 31 2.75 -4.06 -13.67
N THR A 32 3.37 -4.33 -12.53
CA THR A 32 3.45 -5.68 -11.97
C THR A 32 2.54 -5.74 -10.76
N PHE A 33 1.62 -6.72 -10.74
CA PHE A 33 0.78 -6.97 -9.59
C PHE A 33 1.52 -7.87 -8.61
N ILE A 34 1.61 -7.44 -7.35
CA ILE A 34 2.25 -8.22 -6.28
C ILE A 34 1.23 -8.41 -5.18
N ASP A 35 0.98 -9.65 -4.77
CA ASP A 35 0.09 -9.94 -3.65
C ASP A 35 0.78 -9.53 -2.35
N VAL A 36 0.32 -8.44 -1.77
CA VAL A 36 0.92 -7.88 -0.56
C VAL A 36 0.79 -8.79 0.66
N THR A 37 -0.20 -9.68 0.66
CA THR A 37 -0.40 -10.61 1.77
C THR A 37 0.62 -11.74 1.76
N GLU A 38 1.14 -12.10 0.58
CA GLU A 38 2.13 -13.16 0.42
C GLU A 38 3.56 -12.62 0.29
N THR A 39 3.70 -11.48 -0.38
CA THR A 39 5.01 -10.89 -0.67
C THR A 39 5.00 -9.41 -0.28
N PRO A 40 4.94 -9.09 1.03
CA PRO A 40 4.96 -7.70 1.45
C PRO A 40 6.32 -7.05 1.18
N PRO A 41 6.34 -5.72 0.98
CA PRO A 41 7.61 -5.01 0.91
C PRO A 41 8.40 -5.18 2.20
N ASN A 42 9.72 -5.20 2.12
CA ASN A 42 10.55 -5.27 3.32
C ASN A 42 10.54 -3.92 4.06
N ALA A 43 11.15 -3.88 5.26
CA ALA A 43 11.12 -2.69 6.10
C ALA A 43 11.72 -1.46 5.39
N ASN A 44 12.83 -1.62 4.67
CA ASN A 44 13.44 -0.51 3.94
C ASN A 44 12.53 0.01 2.83
N ALA A 45 11.88 -0.89 2.09
CA ALA A 45 10.95 -0.51 1.03
C ALA A 45 9.73 0.21 1.61
N LEU A 46 9.18 -0.28 2.72
CA LEU A 46 8.05 0.37 3.40
C LEU A 46 8.40 1.77 3.88
N LYS A 47 9.60 1.96 4.40
CA LYS A 47 10.08 3.27 4.82
C LYS A 47 10.12 4.26 3.66
N LYS A 48 10.64 3.82 2.50
CA LYS A 48 10.68 4.63 1.28
C LYS A 48 9.28 4.95 0.77
N ILE A 49 8.40 3.95 0.76
CA ILE A 49 7.00 4.09 0.32
C ILE A 49 6.30 5.16 1.16
N ALA A 50 6.42 5.09 2.49
CA ALA A 50 5.81 6.07 3.38
C ALA A 50 6.34 7.48 3.13
N ALA A 51 7.65 7.62 2.95
CA ALA A 51 8.28 8.90 2.67
C ALA A 51 7.83 9.50 1.34
N GLN A 52 7.77 8.68 0.29
CA GLN A 52 7.34 9.11 -1.04
C GLN A 52 5.86 9.51 -1.07
N ALA A 53 5.04 8.82 -0.29
CA ALA A 53 3.61 9.11 -0.19
C ALA A 53 3.30 10.20 0.83
N ASP A 54 4.30 10.68 1.58
CA ASP A 54 4.16 11.66 2.65
C ASP A 54 3.12 11.21 3.69
N VAL A 55 3.27 9.98 4.16
CA VAL A 55 2.36 9.33 5.11
C VAL A 55 3.14 8.86 6.33
N GLU A 56 2.59 9.07 7.52
CA GLU A 56 3.17 8.54 8.75
C GLU A 56 3.09 7.01 8.76
N LEU A 57 4.12 6.34 9.30
CA LEU A 57 4.17 4.88 9.34
C LEU A 57 2.95 4.26 10.01
N LYS A 58 2.45 4.86 11.08
CA LYS A 58 1.27 4.35 11.79
C LYS A 58 0.00 4.35 10.94
N LYS A 59 -0.04 5.15 9.87
CA LYS A 59 -1.17 5.21 8.94
C LYS A 59 -1.09 4.19 7.82
N MET A 60 -0.03 3.40 7.78
CA MET A 60 0.12 2.33 6.79
C MET A 60 -0.61 1.05 7.15
N PHE A 61 -1.25 0.99 8.30
CA PHE A 61 -2.02 -0.19 8.71
C PHE A 61 -3.38 -0.25 8.04
N ASN A 62 -3.79 -1.46 7.68
CA ASN A 62 -5.14 -1.75 7.22
C ASN A 62 -6.06 -1.85 8.44
N THR A 63 -6.61 -0.71 8.86
CA THR A 63 -7.42 -0.62 10.08
C THR A 63 -8.76 -1.36 9.99
N SER A 64 -9.21 -1.67 8.78
CA SER A 64 -10.45 -2.44 8.55
C SER A 64 -10.20 -3.94 8.56
N GLY A 65 -8.94 -4.37 8.66
CA GLY A 65 -8.58 -5.77 8.59
C GLY A 65 -8.85 -6.52 9.87
N VAL A 66 -9.17 -7.81 9.73
CA VAL A 66 -9.42 -8.70 10.87
C VAL A 66 -8.19 -8.78 11.78
N GLN A 67 -7.00 -8.94 11.20
CA GLN A 67 -5.78 -9.09 11.97
C GLN A 67 -5.40 -7.83 12.75
N TYR A 68 -5.71 -6.65 12.21
CA TYR A 68 -5.48 -5.40 12.92
C TYR A 68 -6.25 -5.39 14.26
N ARG A 69 -7.49 -5.87 14.24
CA ARG A 69 -8.34 -5.96 15.44
C ARG A 69 -7.90 -7.08 16.36
N GLU A 70 -7.64 -8.27 15.82
CA GLU A 70 -7.26 -9.44 16.62
C GLU A 70 -5.95 -9.22 17.37
N LEU A 71 -5.01 -8.51 16.78
CA LEU A 71 -3.71 -8.22 17.40
C LEU A 71 -3.72 -6.97 18.28
N ASN A 72 -4.87 -6.30 18.41
CA ASN A 72 -4.99 -5.06 19.19
C ASN A 72 -3.96 -4.00 18.80
N ILE A 73 -3.74 -3.83 17.51
CA ILE A 73 -2.71 -2.90 17.00
C ILE A 73 -3.00 -1.48 17.47
N LYS A 74 -4.27 -1.06 17.44
CA LYS A 74 -4.67 0.29 17.84
C LYS A 74 -4.20 0.64 19.24
N GLU A 75 -4.28 -0.30 20.18
CA GLU A 75 -3.85 -0.09 21.56
C GLU A 75 -2.33 -0.12 21.72
N LYS A 76 -1.65 -0.89 20.88
CA LYS A 76 -0.19 -1.05 20.93
C LYS A 76 0.57 0.09 20.26
N LEU A 77 -0.04 0.74 19.27
CA LEU A 77 0.62 1.77 18.45
C LEU A 77 1.32 2.87 19.25
N PRO A 78 0.70 3.44 20.31
CA PRO A 78 1.37 4.52 21.05
C PRO A 78 2.71 4.13 21.67
N ALA A 79 2.91 2.83 21.94
CA ALA A 79 4.15 2.30 22.52
C ALA A 79 5.13 1.77 21.48
N MET A 80 4.77 1.75 20.19
CA MET A 80 5.60 1.18 19.14
C MET A 80 6.54 2.24 18.55
N SER A 81 7.81 1.87 18.38
CA SER A 81 8.78 2.68 17.63
C SER A 81 8.54 2.51 16.13
N ASP A 82 9.15 3.39 15.34
CA ASP A 82 9.10 3.25 13.88
C ASP A 82 9.64 1.90 13.42
N LYS A 83 10.71 1.43 14.04
CA LYS A 83 11.28 0.12 13.74
C LYS A 83 10.27 -1.00 14.01
N ASP A 84 9.57 -0.93 15.16
CA ASP A 84 8.56 -1.92 15.52
C ASP A 84 7.44 -1.96 14.48
N ILE A 85 6.97 -0.80 14.03
CA ILE A 85 5.93 -0.69 13.03
C ILE A 85 6.38 -1.29 11.71
N LEU A 86 7.58 -0.93 11.24
CA LEU A 86 8.12 -1.43 9.98
C LEU A 86 8.32 -2.95 10.02
N ASP A 87 8.86 -3.47 11.10
CA ASP A 87 9.08 -4.91 11.25
C ASP A 87 7.77 -5.68 11.27
N LEU A 88 6.77 -5.15 11.95
CA LEU A 88 5.44 -5.78 12.01
C LEU A 88 4.78 -5.80 10.63
N LEU A 89 4.80 -4.70 9.91
CA LEU A 89 4.22 -4.61 8.57
C LEU A 89 4.95 -5.52 7.58
N ALA A 90 6.29 -5.50 7.61
CA ALA A 90 7.10 -6.34 6.72
C ALA A 90 6.90 -7.84 7.00
N GLY A 91 6.62 -8.19 8.24
CA GLY A 91 6.39 -9.57 8.64
C GLY A 91 4.95 -10.06 8.45
N ASN A 92 4.00 -9.15 8.18
CA ASN A 92 2.59 -9.53 8.02
C ASN A 92 1.89 -8.60 7.03
N GLY A 93 1.88 -9.01 5.77
CA GLY A 93 1.30 -8.22 4.69
C GLY A 93 -0.20 -7.95 4.82
N ARG A 94 -0.92 -8.76 5.60
CA ARG A 94 -2.34 -8.53 5.84
C ARG A 94 -2.61 -7.29 6.69
N LEU A 95 -1.60 -6.82 7.41
CA LEU A 95 -1.69 -5.59 8.21
C LEU A 95 -1.45 -4.33 7.38
N ILE A 96 -0.95 -4.46 6.16
CA ILE A 96 -0.59 -3.32 5.32
C ILE A 96 -1.83 -2.76 4.62
N LYS A 97 -2.00 -1.44 4.70
CA LYS A 97 -3.03 -0.73 3.95
C LYS A 97 -2.76 -0.88 2.45
N ARG A 98 -3.78 -1.14 1.68
CA ARG A 98 -3.65 -1.45 0.25
C ARG A 98 -4.72 -0.75 -0.58
N PRO A 99 -4.43 -0.53 -1.88
CA PRO A 99 -3.20 -0.88 -2.58
C PRO A 99 -2.05 0.08 -2.29
N LEU A 100 -0.81 -0.41 -2.44
CA LEU A 100 0.38 0.42 -2.51
C LEU A 100 0.83 0.44 -3.95
N VAL A 101 0.88 1.62 -4.58
CA VAL A 101 1.29 1.73 -5.98
C VAL A 101 2.50 2.65 -6.05
N THR A 102 3.59 2.17 -6.65
CA THR A 102 4.84 2.92 -6.71
C THR A 102 5.58 2.68 -8.01
N ASP A 103 6.22 3.73 -8.54
CA ASP A 103 7.15 3.62 -9.66
C ASP A 103 8.61 3.79 -9.22
N GLY A 104 8.85 3.84 -7.91
CA GLY A 104 10.17 4.08 -7.34
C GLY A 104 10.44 5.54 -7.00
N VAL A 105 9.64 6.46 -7.49
CA VAL A 105 9.74 7.90 -7.24
C VAL A 105 8.48 8.43 -6.59
N LYS A 106 7.34 8.20 -7.20
CA LYS A 106 6.05 8.57 -6.61
C LYS A 106 5.31 7.34 -6.14
N THR A 107 4.52 7.50 -5.09
CA THR A 107 3.81 6.40 -4.45
C THR A 107 2.46 6.87 -3.95
N THR A 108 1.45 6.01 -4.09
CA THR A 108 0.14 6.23 -3.46
C THR A 108 -0.17 5.06 -2.53
N ILE A 109 -0.86 5.36 -1.43
CA ILE A 109 -1.29 4.39 -0.44
C ILE A 109 -2.80 4.47 -0.31
N GLY A 110 -3.48 3.34 -0.50
CA GLY A 110 -4.93 3.31 -0.56
C GLY A 110 -5.45 3.80 -1.89
N TYR A 111 -6.76 4.00 -1.97
CA TYR A 111 -7.39 4.47 -3.20
C TYR A 111 -8.41 5.56 -2.88
N LYS A 112 -8.06 6.78 -3.23
CA LYS A 112 -8.97 7.91 -3.34
C LYS A 112 -8.94 8.32 -4.81
N GLU A 113 -10.07 8.30 -5.46
CA GLU A 113 -10.17 8.47 -6.90
C GLU A 113 -9.42 9.71 -7.40
N GLU A 114 -9.62 10.86 -6.76
CA GLU A 114 -8.97 12.11 -7.17
C GLU A 114 -7.45 12.06 -7.02
N ASP A 115 -6.98 11.59 -5.88
CA ASP A 115 -5.54 11.51 -5.60
C ASP A 115 -4.86 10.49 -6.51
N PHE A 116 -5.53 9.37 -6.73
CA PHE A 116 -5.02 8.32 -7.60
C PHE A 116 -4.92 8.80 -9.05
N LYS A 117 -5.92 9.53 -9.52
CA LYS A 117 -5.92 10.12 -10.85
C LYS A 117 -4.81 11.15 -11.02
N LYS A 118 -4.58 12.00 -10.01
CA LYS A 118 -3.48 12.97 -10.05
C LYS A 118 -2.13 12.30 -10.18
N ALA A 119 -1.94 11.19 -9.45
CA ALA A 119 -0.66 10.48 -9.43
C ALA A 119 -0.42 9.69 -10.71
N TRP A 120 -1.44 9.01 -11.23
CA TRP A 120 -1.28 8.01 -12.28
C TRP A 120 -2.00 8.33 -13.58
N GLY A 121 -3.01 9.19 -13.54
CA GLY A 121 -3.86 9.48 -14.70
C GLY A 121 -3.42 10.65 -15.56
N GLY A 122 -2.42 11.37 -15.11
CA GLY A 122 -1.94 12.53 -15.80
C GLY A 122 -0.76 12.28 -16.67
#